data_d172a5738f7566d27be1cb8edff8155c
#
_entry.id   d172a5738f7566d27be1cb8edff8155c
#
_cell.length_a   1.000
_cell.length_b   1.000
_cell.length_c   1.000
_cell.angle_alpha   90.00
_cell.angle_beta   90.00
_cell.angle_gamma   90.00
#
_symmetry.space_group_name_H-M   'P 1'
#
loop_
_entity.id
_entity.type
_entity.pdbx_description
1 polymer ?
#
loop_
_entity_poly.entity_id
_entity_poly.type
_entity_poly.pdbx_seq_one_letter_code
_entity_poly.pdbx_strand_id
1 'polypeptide(L)'
;MAAWLESRLPASYRLLSSPALRARETAAALADRMVIEPALSTSATPQQVLQAAGWPGGKGVVIVVGHQPTLGAAAALALTGTAEAWSLKKGSIWWIAGESGNDTVQVRAVLTPGML
;
A
#
# COMPACT_ATOMS: atom_id res chain seq x y z
N MET A 1 13.02 5.63 4.95
CA MET A 1 11.65 5.02 4.94
C MET A 1 11.64 3.61 5.46
N ALA A 2 12.48 2.72 4.96
CA ALA A 2 12.49 1.32 5.41
C ALA A 2 12.75 1.21 6.92
N ALA A 3 13.71 1.93 7.46
CA ALA A 3 14.01 1.90 8.89
C ALA A 3 12.83 2.40 9.75
N TRP A 4 12.11 3.41 9.28
CA TRP A 4 10.92 3.90 9.96
C TRP A 4 9.82 2.84 10.01
N LEU A 5 9.59 2.15 8.89
CA LEU A 5 8.62 1.05 8.83
C LEU A 5 9.02 -0.10 9.73
N GLU A 6 10.28 -0.54 9.69
CA GLU A 6 10.75 -1.67 10.49
C GLU A 6 10.47 -1.48 11.98
N SER A 7 10.62 -0.26 12.47
CA SER A 7 10.40 0.03 13.89
C SER A 7 8.92 -0.02 14.31
N ARG A 8 7.99 0.00 13.35
CA ARG A 8 6.54 0.12 13.61
C ARG A 8 5.71 -1.05 13.10
N LEU A 9 6.27 -1.88 12.22
CA LEU A 9 5.57 -3.04 11.69
C LEU A 9 5.53 -4.17 12.72
N PRO A 10 4.44 -4.97 12.75
CA PRO A 10 4.43 -6.19 13.53
C PRO A 10 5.46 -7.18 12.99
N ALA A 11 5.79 -8.19 13.80
CA ALA A 11 6.75 -9.22 13.39
C ALA A 11 6.30 -9.98 12.14
N SER A 12 5.00 -10.05 11.89
CA SER A 12 4.43 -10.73 10.73
C SER A 12 3.62 -9.75 9.89
N TYR A 13 3.98 -9.64 8.61
CA TYR A 13 3.25 -8.84 7.64
C TYR A 13 3.45 -9.43 6.24
N ARG A 14 2.62 -9.00 5.30
CA ARG A 14 2.74 -9.39 3.90
C ARG A 14 3.26 -8.22 3.08
N LEU A 15 4.20 -8.50 2.19
CA LEU A 15 4.74 -7.51 1.26
C LEU A 15 4.40 -7.94 -0.16
N LEU A 16 3.57 -7.15 -0.83
CA LEU A 16 3.15 -7.40 -2.20
C LEU A 16 3.79 -6.37 -3.12
N SER A 17 4.35 -6.83 -4.23
CA SER A 17 4.99 -5.95 -5.21
C SER A 17 4.40 -6.16 -6.60
N SER A 18 4.26 -5.07 -7.34
CA SER A 18 4.06 -5.12 -8.77
C SER A 18 5.20 -5.92 -9.43
N PRO A 19 4.94 -6.60 -10.57
CA PRO A 19 6.01 -7.28 -11.33
C PRO A 19 7.06 -6.34 -11.92
N ALA A 20 6.79 -5.05 -12.02
CA ALA A 20 7.72 -4.09 -12.62
C ALA A 20 9.02 -3.99 -11.82
N LEU A 21 10.14 -3.82 -12.50
CA LEU A 21 11.47 -3.81 -11.89
C LEU A 21 11.60 -2.78 -10.78
N ARG A 22 11.15 -1.55 -11.01
CA ARG A 22 11.24 -0.47 -10.02
C ARG A 22 10.49 -0.79 -8.72
N ALA A 23 9.31 -1.40 -8.85
CA ALA A 23 8.53 -1.80 -7.68
C ALA A 23 9.24 -2.91 -6.91
N ARG A 24 9.79 -3.90 -7.62
CA ARG A 24 10.54 -4.99 -6.99
C ARG A 24 11.78 -4.50 -6.27
N GLU A 25 12.50 -3.54 -6.84
CA GLU A 25 13.67 -2.94 -6.20
C GLU A 25 13.29 -2.21 -4.91
N THR A 26 12.20 -1.45 -4.94
CA THR A 26 11.68 -0.76 -3.76
C THR A 26 11.26 -1.76 -2.69
N ALA A 27 10.54 -2.81 -3.06
CA ALA A 27 10.11 -3.84 -2.13
C ALA A 27 11.31 -4.59 -1.52
N ALA A 28 12.34 -4.89 -2.31
CA ALA A 28 13.54 -5.55 -1.82
C ALA A 28 14.28 -4.72 -0.77
N ALA A 29 14.21 -3.40 -0.87
CA ALA A 29 14.79 -2.51 0.14
C ALA A 29 14.02 -2.54 1.46
N LEU A 30 12.74 -2.96 1.45
CA LEU A 30 11.90 -3.05 2.64
C LEU A 30 12.07 -4.38 3.37
N ALA A 31 12.15 -5.48 2.64
CA ALA A 31 12.25 -6.81 3.22
C ALA A 31 12.79 -7.82 2.21
N ASP A 32 13.34 -8.92 2.73
CA ASP A 32 13.88 -10.01 1.91
C ASP A 32 12.78 -10.83 1.23
N ARG A 33 11.58 -10.83 1.81
CA ARG A 33 10.45 -11.60 1.28
C ARG A 33 9.42 -10.67 0.68
N MET A 34 9.11 -10.91 -0.59
CA MET A 34 8.00 -10.25 -1.25
C MET A 34 7.24 -11.25 -2.10
N VAL A 35 5.96 -11.00 -2.27
CA VAL A 35 5.11 -11.74 -3.21
C VAL A 35 4.93 -10.84 -4.44
N ILE A 36 5.29 -11.35 -5.60
CA ILE A 36 5.02 -10.65 -6.86
C ILE A 36 3.55 -10.88 -7.20
N GLU A 37 2.79 -9.78 -7.25
CA GLU A 37 1.35 -9.84 -7.49
C GLU A 37 1.01 -9.20 -8.84
N PRO A 38 0.64 -10.02 -9.85
CA PRO A 38 0.30 -9.49 -11.18
C PRO A 38 -0.83 -8.46 -11.17
N ALA A 39 -1.75 -8.54 -10.21
CA ALA A 39 -2.84 -7.58 -10.08
C ALA A 39 -2.36 -6.18 -9.71
N LEU A 40 -1.09 -6.00 -9.35
CA LEU A 40 -0.48 -4.70 -9.04
C LEU A 40 0.33 -4.13 -10.21
N SER A 41 0.18 -4.67 -11.40
CA SER A 41 0.89 -4.20 -12.60
C SER A 41 0.50 -2.76 -12.95
N THR A 42 1.20 -2.19 -13.94
CA THR A 42 0.93 -0.82 -14.41
C THR A 42 -0.49 -0.65 -14.97
N SER A 43 -1.17 -1.74 -15.33
CA SER A 43 -2.55 -1.73 -15.82
C SER A 43 -3.59 -2.01 -14.72
N ALA A 44 -3.18 -2.12 -13.45
CA ALA A 44 -4.09 -2.41 -12.36
C ALA A 44 -5.11 -1.29 -12.12
N THR A 45 -6.29 -1.67 -11.68
CA THR A 45 -7.31 -0.72 -11.22
C THR A 45 -7.19 -0.51 -9.70
N PRO A 46 -7.72 0.61 -9.17
CA PRO A 46 -7.75 0.82 -7.71
C PRO A 46 -8.44 -0.31 -6.96
N GLN A 47 -9.52 -0.85 -7.51
CA GLN A 47 -10.25 -1.96 -6.92
C GLN A 47 -9.40 -3.23 -6.84
N GLN A 48 -8.63 -3.51 -7.88
CA GLN A 48 -7.72 -4.66 -7.89
C GLN A 48 -6.62 -4.53 -6.85
N VAL A 49 -6.11 -3.32 -6.63
CA VAL A 49 -5.11 -3.06 -5.59
C VAL A 49 -5.68 -3.37 -4.21
N LEU A 50 -6.86 -2.85 -3.88
CA LEU A 50 -7.49 -3.10 -2.59
C LEU A 50 -7.86 -4.57 -2.42
N GLN A 51 -8.33 -5.23 -3.47
CA GLN A 51 -8.64 -6.66 -3.43
C GLN A 51 -7.39 -7.49 -3.16
N ALA A 52 -6.28 -7.20 -3.82
CA ALA A 52 -5.02 -7.90 -3.59
C ALA A 52 -4.52 -7.72 -2.16
N ALA A 53 -4.72 -6.54 -1.58
CA ALA A 53 -4.36 -6.24 -0.20
C ALA A 53 -5.32 -6.86 0.83
N GLY A 54 -6.47 -7.39 0.39
CA GLY A 54 -7.49 -7.94 1.30
C GLY A 54 -8.29 -6.86 2.04
N TRP A 55 -8.34 -5.66 1.51
CA TRP A 55 -9.04 -4.53 2.13
C TRP A 55 -10.56 -4.62 1.92
N PRO A 56 -11.36 -4.28 2.96
CA PRO A 56 -10.98 -3.91 4.33
C PRO A 56 -10.94 -5.09 5.31
N GLY A 57 -11.35 -6.28 4.92
CA GLY A 57 -11.61 -7.40 5.82
C GLY A 57 -10.43 -8.31 6.11
N GLY A 58 -9.29 -8.09 5.47
CA GLY A 58 -8.10 -8.92 5.68
C GLY A 58 -7.49 -8.69 7.06
N LYS A 59 -6.81 -9.73 7.56
CA LYS A 59 -6.14 -9.66 8.86
C LYS A 59 -4.69 -9.22 8.69
N GLY A 60 -4.19 -8.51 9.70
CA GLY A 60 -2.80 -8.11 9.77
C GLY A 60 -2.45 -6.92 8.89
N VAL A 61 -1.17 -6.76 8.64
CA VAL A 61 -0.63 -5.65 7.85
C VAL A 61 -0.21 -6.16 6.47
N VAL A 62 -0.61 -5.44 5.44
CA VAL A 62 -0.20 -5.69 4.06
C VAL A 62 0.45 -4.43 3.51
N ILE A 63 1.66 -4.57 2.99
CA ILE A 63 2.37 -3.49 2.32
C ILE A 63 2.22 -3.72 0.81
N VAL A 64 1.78 -2.70 0.09
CA VAL A 64 1.62 -2.74 -1.36
C VAL A 64 2.63 -1.79 -1.99
N VAL A 65 3.46 -2.30 -2.88
CA VAL A 65 4.39 -1.51 -3.69
C VAL A 65 3.92 -1.56 -5.14
N GLY A 66 3.50 -0.44 -5.65
CA GLY A 66 2.91 -0.35 -6.98
C GLY A 66 3.16 1.00 -7.64
N HIS A 67 2.21 1.47 -8.42
CA HIS A 67 2.40 2.59 -9.33
C HIS A 67 1.37 3.70 -9.15
N GLN A 68 1.78 4.92 -9.45
CA GLN A 68 0.88 6.02 -9.70
C GLN A 68 0.37 5.95 -11.16
N PRO A 69 -0.85 6.38 -11.42
CA PRO A 69 -1.82 7.00 -10.49
C PRO A 69 -2.66 5.99 -9.68
N THR A 70 -2.47 4.70 -9.90
CA THR A 70 -3.34 3.66 -9.31
C THR A 70 -3.30 3.66 -7.78
N LEU A 71 -2.12 3.80 -7.16
CA LEU A 71 -2.02 3.80 -5.69
C LEU A 71 -2.74 4.99 -5.07
N GLY A 72 -2.63 6.18 -5.67
CA GLY A 72 -3.36 7.34 -5.19
C GLY A 72 -4.87 7.15 -5.26
N ALA A 73 -5.34 6.58 -6.37
CA ALA A 73 -6.76 6.27 -6.54
C ALA A 73 -7.23 5.18 -5.57
N ALA A 74 -6.38 4.18 -5.29
CA ALA A 74 -6.68 3.13 -4.31
C ALA A 74 -6.79 3.70 -2.90
N ALA A 75 -5.89 4.60 -2.51
CA ALA A 75 -5.96 5.27 -1.21
C ALA A 75 -7.25 6.09 -1.08
N ALA A 76 -7.62 6.84 -2.11
CA ALA A 76 -8.89 7.58 -2.13
C ALA A 76 -10.09 6.65 -1.99
N LEU A 77 -10.09 5.55 -2.72
CA LEU A 77 -11.17 4.56 -2.65
C LEU A 77 -11.28 3.96 -1.24
N ALA A 78 -10.17 3.61 -0.61
CA ALA A 78 -10.14 3.05 0.74
C ALA A 78 -10.68 4.04 1.78
N LEU A 79 -10.35 5.33 1.64
CA LEU A 79 -10.69 6.35 2.63
C LEU A 79 -12.08 6.95 2.42
N THR A 80 -12.51 7.11 1.17
CA THR A 80 -13.74 7.84 0.85
C THR A 80 -14.83 6.98 0.23
N GLY A 81 -14.51 5.76 -0.19
CA GLY A 81 -15.42 4.91 -0.94
C GLY A 81 -15.48 5.23 -2.43
N THR A 82 -14.74 6.22 -2.89
CA THR A 82 -14.70 6.63 -4.29
C THR A 82 -13.26 6.79 -4.76
N ALA A 83 -12.91 6.18 -5.90
CA ALA A 83 -11.60 6.36 -6.49
C ALA A 83 -11.48 7.78 -7.05
N GLU A 84 -10.42 8.48 -6.68
CA GLU A 84 -10.13 9.83 -7.12
C GLU A 84 -8.66 9.96 -7.49
N ALA A 85 -8.32 10.99 -8.25
CA ALA A 85 -6.96 11.20 -8.74
C ALA A 85 -6.05 11.83 -7.67
N TRP A 86 -5.88 11.13 -6.54
CA TRP A 86 -4.94 11.59 -5.52
C TRP A 86 -3.52 11.32 -5.96
N SER A 87 -2.66 12.33 -5.79
CA SER A 87 -1.26 12.23 -6.12
C SER A 87 -0.46 11.86 -4.88
N LEU A 88 0.13 10.66 -4.89
CA LEU A 88 1.07 10.25 -3.85
C LEU A 88 2.48 10.54 -4.35
N LYS A 89 3.25 11.29 -3.58
CA LYS A 89 4.62 11.59 -3.94
C LYS A 89 5.45 10.31 -3.94
N LYS A 90 6.33 10.17 -4.92
CA LYS A 90 7.23 9.01 -5.02
C LYS A 90 7.99 8.81 -3.71
N GLY A 91 8.03 7.58 -3.23
CA GLY A 91 8.65 7.24 -1.96
C GLY A 91 7.82 7.54 -0.73
N SER A 92 6.57 7.99 -0.91
CA SER A 92 5.66 8.23 0.21
C SER A 92 5.09 6.94 0.77
N ILE A 93 4.69 6.99 2.05
CA ILE A 93 3.98 5.92 2.73
C ILE A 93 2.63 6.44 3.18
N TRP A 94 1.58 5.69 2.88
CA TRP A 94 0.24 5.92 3.41
C TRP A 94 -0.18 4.69 4.18
N TRP A 95 -0.33 4.83 5.48
CA TRP A 95 -0.76 3.74 6.36
C TRP A 95 -2.22 3.94 6.73
N ILE A 96 -3.07 3.07 6.20
CA ILE A 96 -4.52 3.14 6.34
C ILE A 96 -4.98 1.89 7.07
N ALA A 97 -5.86 2.05 8.05
CA ALA A 97 -6.43 0.95 8.81
C ALA A 97 -7.94 0.94 8.71
N GLY A 98 -8.52 -0.24 8.58
CA GLY A 98 -9.97 -0.44 8.57
C GLY A 98 -10.30 -1.88 8.90
N GLU A 99 -11.53 -2.12 9.35
CA GLU A 99 -12.00 -3.45 9.72
C GLU A 99 -13.28 -3.80 8.97
N SER A 100 -13.44 -5.08 8.64
CA SER A 100 -14.65 -5.59 8.03
C SER A 100 -15.84 -5.42 8.96
N GLY A 101 -16.95 -4.91 8.44
CA GLY A 101 -18.15 -4.66 9.24
C GLY A 101 -18.10 -3.41 10.08
N ASN A 102 -17.01 -2.63 9.98
CA ASN A 102 -16.86 -1.36 10.67
C ASN A 102 -16.69 -0.26 9.63
N ASP A 103 -17.52 0.77 9.68
CA ASP A 103 -17.45 1.89 8.76
C ASP A 103 -16.29 2.84 9.07
N THR A 104 -15.58 2.60 10.16
CA THR A 104 -14.48 3.46 10.57
C THR A 104 -13.20 3.11 9.83
N VAL A 105 -12.67 4.08 9.10
CA VAL A 105 -11.37 3.99 8.43
C VAL A 105 -10.46 5.05 9.03
N GLN A 106 -9.24 4.67 9.36
CA GLN A 106 -8.26 5.57 9.98
C GLN A 106 -7.04 5.72 9.09
N VAL A 107 -6.56 6.94 8.96
CA VAL A 107 -5.21 7.19 8.45
C VAL A 107 -4.28 7.18 9.65
N ARG A 108 -3.39 6.20 9.71
CA ARG A 108 -2.46 6.05 10.83
C ARG A 108 -1.19 6.86 10.63
N ALA A 109 -0.75 7.00 9.39
CA ALA A 109 0.42 7.80 9.07
C ALA A 109 0.42 8.15 7.58
N VAL A 110 0.89 9.35 7.27
CA VAL A 110 1.25 9.76 5.92
C VAL A 110 2.62 10.39 6.00
N LEU A 111 3.58 9.81 5.28
CA LEU A 111 4.96 10.28 5.29
C LEU A 111 5.45 10.47 3.87
N THR A 112 6.17 11.57 3.64
CA THR A 112 6.92 11.77 2.41
C THR A 112 8.41 11.71 2.72
N PRO A 113 9.28 11.46 1.72
CA PRO A 113 10.71 11.34 1.98
C PRO A 113 11.33 12.55 2.67
N GLY A 114 10.79 13.75 2.43
CA GLY A 114 11.30 14.97 3.04
C GLY A 114 10.98 15.15 4.52
N MET A 115 10.17 14.26 5.09
CA MET A 115 9.77 14.33 6.52
C MET A 115 10.68 13.53 7.43
N LEU A 116 11.63 12.80 6.87
CA LEU A 116 12.51 11.89 7.63
C LEU A 116 13.96 12.34 7.64
#